data_32a47ff8cd14bb7ae8a3110b53b8b8ba
#
_entry.id   32a47ff8cd14bb7ae8a3110b53b8b8ba
#
_cell.length_a   1.000
_cell.length_b   1.000
_cell.length_c   1.000
_cell.angle_alpha   90.00
_cell.angle_beta   90.00
_cell.angle_gamma   90.00
#
_symmetry.space_group_name_H-M   'P 1'
#
loop_
_entity.id
_entity.type
_entity.pdbx_description
1 polymer ?
#
loop_
_entity_poly.entity_id
_entity_poly.type
_entity_poly.pdbx_seq_one_letter_code
_entity_poly.pdbx_strand_id
1 'polypeptide(L)'
;MNVARLIVCALLALPVGWIAAVLVDRVPERRSLLVPRKPLRPSPRDLVVHLLVLVLFVAAAVRFADASLGTLGAFLVLFAALAALTVIDVEHYRLPDLIVLPTFLVSVPLVVVVSVVDDDPDRIRYALAGAALYFGFLFLAHLISPRGMGFGDVKLAAVMGLYVGWLGTDLQEALALVLWAMLLGFLSGTVVGLVLLVARRGSRPFPFGPFLALGTVLAVLFSEALVGV
;
A
#
# COMPACT_ATOMS: atom_id res chain seq x y z
N MET A 1 -14.03 -15.67 -13.71
CA MET A 1 -13.87 -15.26 -12.28
C MET A 1 -13.80 -16.50 -11.41
N ASN A 2 -12.70 -16.72 -10.69
CA ASN A 2 -12.53 -17.92 -9.86
C ASN A 2 -13.19 -17.69 -8.48
N VAL A 3 -14.42 -18.20 -8.31
CA VAL A 3 -15.19 -18.06 -7.06
C VAL A 3 -14.43 -18.57 -5.84
N ALA A 4 -13.66 -19.67 -6.01
CA ALA A 4 -12.84 -20.21 -4.91
C ALA A 4 -11.77 -19.21 -4.43
N ARG A 5 -11.10 -18.49 -5.34
CA ARG A 5 -10.13 -17.45 -4.97
C ARG A 5 -10.78 -16.30 -4.20
N LEU A 6 -11.97 -15.86 -4.62
CA LEU A 6 -12.72 -14.82 -3.91
C LEU A 6 -13.05 -15.25 -2.47
N ILE A 7 -13.56 -16.47 -2.31
CA ILE A 7 -13.90 -17.01 -0.99
C ILE A 7 -12.65 -17.11 -0.11
N VAL A 8 -11.55 -17.65 -0.65
CA VAL A 8 -10.28 -17.76 0.10
C VAL A 8 -9.76 -16.41 0.51
N CYS A 9 -9.72 -15.41 -0.39
CA CYS A 9 -9.26 -14.06 -0.05
C CYS A 9 -10.17 -13.40 0.98
N ALA A 10 -11.49 -13.55 0.87
CA ALA A 10 -12.43 -13.03 1.86
C ALA A 10 -12.25 -13.67 3.24
N LEU A 11 -12.00 -14.99 3.29
CA LEU A 11 -11.71 -15.69 4.54
C LEU A 11 -10.36 -15.27 5.14
N LEU A 12 -9.32 -15.11 4.32
CA LEU A 12 -8.00 -14.62 4.76
C LEU A 12 -8.07 -13.18 5.27
N ALA A 13 -8.98 -12.38 4.77
CA ALA A 13 -9.17 -10.99 5.25
C ALA A 13 -9.56 -10.93 6.74
N LEU A 14 -10.19 -11.97 7.31
CA LEU A 14 -10.58 -11.98 8.72
C LEU A 14 -9.35 -12.01 9.66
N PRO A 15 -8.45 -13.02 9.60
CA PRO A 15 -7.28 -13.06 10.46
C PRO A 15 -6.30 -11.92 10.14
N VAL A 16 -6.13 -11.54 8.87
CA VAL A 16 -5.24 -10.44 8.48
C VAL A 16 -5.79 -9.10 8.96
N GLY A 17 -7.10 -8.87 8.86
CA GLY A 17 -7.75 -7.68 9.41
C GLY A 17 -7.59 -7.59 10.93
N TRP A 18 -7.65 -8.73 11.63
CA TRP A 18 -7.37 -8.76 13.07
C TRP A 18 -5.91 -8.40 13.39
N ILE A 19 -4.94 -8.96 12.64
CA ILE A 19 -3.51 -8.62 12.78
C ILE A 19 -3.31 -7.12 12.49
N ALA A 20 -3.86 -6.61 11.40
CA ALA A 20 -3.79 -5.20 11.04
C ALA A 20 -4.37 -4.30 12.14
N ALA A 21 -5.53 -4.66 12.73
CA ALA A 21 -6.12 -3.93 13.84
C ALA A 21 -5.23 -3.94 15.10
N VAL A 22 -4.54 -5.06 15.38
CA VAL A 22 -3.55 -5.14 16.47
C VAL A 22 -2.35 -4.22 16.20
N LEU A 23 -1.86 -4.19 14.96
CA LEU A 23 -0.75 -3.30 14.58
C LEU A 23 -1.15 -1.83 14.71
N VAL A 24 -2.33 -1.46 14.23
CA VAL A 24 -2.88 -0.09 14.34
C VAL A 24 -3.01 0.36 15.80
N ASP A 25 -3.40 -0.56 16.69
CA ASP A 25 -3.57 -0.26 18.11
C ASP A 25 -2.25 -0.11 18.87
N ARG A 26 -1.24 -0.91 18.55
CA ARG A 26 -0.06 -1.09 19.39
C ARG A 26 1.19 -0.40 18.89
N VAL A 27 1.41 -0.41 17.56
CA VAL A 27 2.65 0.10 17.00
C VAL A 27 2.86 1.59 17.24
N PRO A 28 1.85 2.48 17.09
CA PRO A 28 2.04 3.90 17.36
C PRO A 28 2.36 4.19 18.81
N GLU A 29 1.83 3.39 19.75
CA GLU A 29 2.03 3.55 21.18
C GLU A 29 3.23 2.77 21.72
N ARG A 30 4.00 2.09 20.86
CA ARG A 30 5.16 1.24 21.22
C ARG A 30 4.81 0.15 22.24
N ARG A 31 3.58 -0.34 22.25
CA ARG A 31 3.14 -1.44 23.12
C ARG A 31 3.63 -2.78 22.60
N SER A 32 3.88 -3.73 23.49
CA SER A 32 4.30 -5.09 23.12
C SER A 32 3.24 -5.79 22.26
N LEU A 33 3.65 -6.38 21.14
CA LEU A 33 2.79 -7.18 20.25
C LEU A 33 2.46 -8.55 20.85
N LEU A 34 3.25 -9.02 21.83
CA LEU A 34 3.13 -10.37 22.42
C LEU A 34 2.06 -10.46 23.52
N VAL A 35 1.59 -9.34 24.04
CA VAL A 35 0.54 -9.36 25.08
C VAL A 35 -0.80 -9.65 24.41
N PRO A 36 -1.57 -10.66 24.83
CA PRO A 36 -2.89 -10.91 24.26
C PRO A 36 -3.77 -9.67 24.29
N ARG A 37 -4.40 -9.35 23.17
CA ARG A 37 -5.41 -8.29 23.15
C ARG A 37 -6.59 -8.79 23.99
N LYS A 38 -6.96 -8.07 25.03
CA LYS A 38 -8.21 -8.39 25.75
C LYS A 38 -9.33 -8.41 24.70
N PRO A 39 -10.25 -9.38 24.73
CA PRO A 39 -11.40 -9.41 23.85
C PRO A 39 -12.31 -8.21 24.18
N LEU A 40 -11.96 -7.06 23.66
CA LEU A 40 -12.75 -5.85 23.68
C LEU A 40 -13.81 -5.98 22.57
N ARG A 41 -14.97 -5.42 22.81
CA ARG A 41 -15.95 -5.19 21.74
C ARG A 41 -15.23 -4.51 20.58
N PRO A 42 -15.43 -4.97 19.32
CA PRO A 42 -14.78 -4.36 18.18
C PRO A 42 -15.07 -2.86 18.18
N SER A 43 -14.01 -2.07 18.15
CA SER A 43 -14.16 -0.61 18.07
C SER A 43 -14.58 -0.23 16.63
N PRO A 44 -15.22 0.93 16.42
CA PRO A 44 -15.50 1.42 15.07
C PRO A 44 -14.26 1.45 14.18
N ARG A 45 -13.09 1.74 14.76
CA ARG A 45 -11.79 1.71 14.10
C ARG A 45 -11.43 0.29 13.62
N ASP A 46 -11.62 -0.71 14.48
CA ASP A 46 -11.33 -2.11 14.12
C ASP A 46 -12.21 -2.56 12.94
N LEU A 47 -13.48 -2.14 12.94
CA LEU A 47 -14.38 -2.42 11.84
C LEU A 47 -13.92 -1.78 10.53
N VAL A 48 -13.45 -0.53 10.58
CA VAL A 48 -12.87 0.16 9.40
C VAL A 48 -11.65 -0.60 8.87
N VAL A 49 -10.72 -1.02 9.74
CA VAL A 49 -9.54 -1.79 9.33
C VAL A 49 -9.96 -3.11 8.67
N HIS A 50 -10.87 -3.88 9.28
CA HIS A 50 -11.33 -5.14 8.72
C HIS A 50 -12.04 -4.95 7.37
N LEU A 51 -12.89 -3.93 7.25
CA LEU A 51 -13.59 -3.62 6.02
C LEU A 51 -12.61 -3.22 4.91
N LEU A 52 -11.61 -2.41 5.24
CA LEU A 52 -10.59 -1.98 4.30
C LEU A 52 -9.76 -3.17 3.78
N VAL A 53 -9.31 -4.05 4.69
CA VAL A 53 -8.59 -5.27 4.30
C VAL A 53 -9.49 -6.18 3.45
N LEU A 54 -10.76 -6.37 3.84
CA LEU A 54 -11.70 -7.20 3.07
C LEU A 54 -11.91 -6.67 1.66
N VAL A 55 -12.17 -5.36 1.51
CA VAL A 55 -12.38 -4.72 0.20
C VAL A 55 -11.15 -4.87 -0.67
N LEU A 56 -9.95 -4.61 -0.13
CA LEU A 56 -8.70 -4.72 -0.87
C LEU A 56 -8.37 -6.16 -1.26
N PHE A 57 -8.66 -7.15 -0.40
CA PHE A 57 -8.43 -8.56 -0.70
C PHE A 57 -9.39 -9.09 -1.76
N VAL A 58 -10.66 -8.69 -1.70
CA VAL A 58 -11.64 -9.02 -2.74
C VAL A 58 -11.26 -8.36 -4.07
N ALA A 59 -10.85 -7.09 -4.05
CA ALA A 59 -10.38 -6.39 -5.24
C ALA A 59 -9.13 -7.05 -5.85
N ALA A 60 -8.16 -7.48 -5.00
CA ALA A 60 -7.01 -8.25 -5.46
C ALA A 60 -7.41 -9.59 -6.08
N ALA A 61 -8.35 -10.33 -5.47
CA ALA A 61 -8.82 -11.61 -6.00
C ALA A 61 -9.49 -11.46 -7.38
N VAL A 62 -10.17 -10.34 -7.63
CA VAL A 62 -10.75 -10.02 -8.94
C VAL A 62 -9.66 -9.62 -9.93
N ARG A 63 -8.77 -8.70 -9.54
CA ARG A 63 -7.70 -8.20 -10.43
C ARG A 63 -6.73 -9.28 -10.85
N PHE A 64 -6.36 -10.17 -9.93
CA PHE A 64 -5.39 -11.24 -10.14
C PHE A 64 -6.05 -12.62 -10.30
N ALA A 65 -7.26 -12.67 -10.91
CA ALA A 65 -8.02 -13.90 -11.07
C ALA A 65 -7.24 -14.98 -11.88
N ASP A 66 -6.48 -14.55 -12.86
CA ASP A 66 -5.70 -15.41 -13.78
C ASP A 66 -4.19 -15.42 -13.47
N ALA A 67 -3.73 -14.60 -12.52
CA ALA A 67 -2.34 -14.56 -12.10
C ALA A 67 -1.95 -15.78 -11.23
N SER A 68 -0.64 -15.98 -11.02
CA SER A 68 -0.14 -17.00 -10.10
C SER A 68 -0.60 -16.75 -8.65
N LEU A 69 -0.66 -17.79 -7.83
CA LEU A 69 -0.95 -17.63 -6.41
C LEU A 69 0.14 -16.83 -5.68
N GLY A 70 1.37 -16.92 -6.17
CA GLY A 70 2.49 -16.13 -5.68
C GLY A 70 2.28 -14.64 -5.89
N THR A 71 1.92 -14.25 -7.12
CA THR A 71 1.58 -12.86 -7.46
C THR A 71 0.41 -12.35 -6.63
N LEU A 72 -0.70 -13.08 -6.55
CA LEU A 72 -1.84 -12.72 -5.70
C LEU A 72 -1.39 -12.54 -4.25
N GLY A 73 -0.67 -13.52 -3.68
CA GLY A 73 -0.18 -13.47 -2.30
C GLY A 73 0.69 -12.26 -2.01
N ALA A 74 1.57 -11.89 -2.95
CA ALA A 74 2.40 -10.70 -2.84
C ALA A 74 1.57 -9.42 -2.74
N PHE A 75 0.54 -9.26 -3.58
CA PHE A 75 -0.34 -8.09 -3.51
C PHE A 75 -1.23 -8.08 -2.26
N LEU A 76 -1.61 -9.24 -1.71
CA LEU A 76 -2.30 -9.29 -0.41
C LEU A 76 -1.41 -8.77 0.72
N VAL A 77 -0.10 -9.05 0.70
CA VAL A 77 0.87 -8.47 1.67
C VAL A 77 0.93 -6.95 1.54
N LEU A 78 1.06 -6.42 0.33
CA LEU A 78 1.03 -4.98 0.08
C LEU A 78 -0.25 -4.35 0.63
N PHE A 79 -1.40 -4.87 0.24
CA PHE A 79 -2.70 -4.29 0.58
C PHE A 79 -3.00 -4.36 2.08
N ALA A 80 -2.58 -5.42 2.77
CA ALA A 80 -2.67 -5.50 4.23
C ALA A 80 -1.83 -4.41 4.91
N ALA A 81 -0.59 -4.19 4.43
CA ALA A 81 0.28 -3.14 4.95
C ALA A 81 -0.29 -1.74 4.68
N LEU A 82 -0.76 -1.47 3.45
CA LEU A 82 -1.36 -0.18 3.10
C LEU A 82 -2.63 0.09 3.92
N ALA A 83 -3.47 -0.91 4.18
CA ALA A 83 -4.66 -0.76 5.02
C ALA A 83 -4.28 -0.34 6.45
N ALA A 84 -3.33 -1.03 7.08
CA ALA A 84 -2.87 -0.69 8.42
C ALA A 84 -2.22 0.69 8.48
N LEU A 85 -1.30 0.99 7.55
CA LEU A 85 -0.57 2.25 7.51
C LEU A 85 -1.49 3.44 7.21
N THR A 86 -2.51 3.27 6.36
CA THR A 86 -3.52 4.30 6.08
C THR A 86 -4.25 4.72 7.36
N VAL A 87 -4.71 3.76 8.17
CA VAL A 87 -5.43 4.07 9.40
C VAL A 87 -4.50 4.71 10.44
N ILE A 88 -3.27 4.20 10.57
CA ILE A 88 -2.26 4.78 11.48
C ILE A 88 -1.95 6.24 11.08
N ASP A 89 -1.77 6.51 9.79
CA ASP A 89 -1.41 7.84 9.33
C ASP A 89 -2.56 8.84 9.53
N VAL A 90 -3.81 8.43 9.30
CA VAL A 90 -4.99 9.26 9.59
C VAL A 90 -5.11 9.61 11.07
N GLU A 91 -4.78 8.68 11.97
CA GLU A 91 -4.91 8.89 13.42
C GLU A 91 -3.70 9.60 14.04
N HIS A 92 -2.49 9.27 13.59
CA HIS A 92 -1.24 9.65 14.25
C HIS A 92 -0.33 10.55 13.41
N TYR A 93 -0.66 10.80 12.13
CA TYR A 93 0.12 11.61 11.18
C TYR A 93 1.57 11.10 11.05
N ARG A 94 1.76 9.78 11.05
CA ARG A 94 3.06 9.14 10.91
C ARG A 94 2.96 7.72 10.38
N LEU A 95 3.99 7.30 9.65
CA LEU A 95 4.15 5.94 9.15
C LEU A 95 5.27 5.26 9.97
N PRO A 96 4.95 4.28 10.84
CA PRO A 96 5.93 3.65 11.70
C PRO A 96 6.86 2.72 10.94
N ASP A 97 8.16 2.85 11.18
CA ASP A 97 9.20 1.99 10.60
C ASP A 97 8.99 0.51 10.96
N LEU A 98 8.36 0.24 12.08
CA LEU A 98 8.04 -1.12 12.55
C LEU A 98 7.08 -1.88 11.61
N ILE A 99 6.39 -1.19 10.71
CA ILE A 99 5.55 -1.79 9.68
C ILE A 99 6.18 -1.61 8.29
N VAL A 100 6.64 -0.39 7.96
CA VAL A 100 7.17 -0.09 6.63
C VAL A 100 8.42 -0.92 6.31
N LEU A 101 9.40 -0.98 7.22
CA LEU A 101 10.64 -1.71 6.96
C LEU A 101 10.45 -3.23 6.86
N PRO A 102 9.74 -3.92 7.79
CA PRO A 102 9.45 -5.34 7.61
C PRO A 102 8.66 -5.63 6.33
N THR A 103 7.70 -4.77 5.97
CA THR A 103 6.97 -4.91 4.70
C THR A 103 7.94 -4.87 3.52
N PHE A 104 8.86 -3.91 3.47
CA PHE A 104 9.86 -3.84 2.41
C PHE A 104 10.78 -5.08 2.39
N LEU A 105 11.29 -5.48 3.55
CA LEU A 105 12.19 -6.63 3.70
C LEU A 105 11.53 -7.96 3.30
N VAL A 106 10.22 -8.11 3.50
CA VAL A 106 9.45 -9.28 3.04
C VAL A 106 9.12 -9.17 1.56
N SER A 107 8.80 -7.97 1.07
CA SER A 107 8.36 -7.74 -0.31
C SER A 107 9.45 -8.00 -1.33
N VAL A 108 10.71 -7.59 -1.05
CA VAL A 108 11.82 -7.78 -1.99
C VAL A 108 12.05 -9.27 -2.30
N PRO A 109 12.31 -10.16 -1.31
CA PRO A 109 12.48 -11.58 -1.61
C PRO A 109 11.22 -12.23 -2.20
N LEU A 110 10.03 -11.77 -1.80
CA LEU A 110 8.78 -12.29 -2.32
C LEU A 110 8.63 -11.99 -3.82
N VAL A 111 8.89 -10.75 -4.25
CA VAL A 111 8.91 -10.34 -5.67
C VAL A 111 9.94 -11.15 -6.44
N VAL A 112 11.17 -11.32 -5.90
CA VAL A 112 12.23 -12.09 -6.55
C VAL A 112 11.81 -13.55 -6.73
N VAL A 113 11.36 -14.21 -5.65
CA VAL A 113 10.99 -15.63 -5.69
C VAL A 113 9.83 -15.86 -6.66
N VAL A 114 8.78 -15.02 -6.59
CA VAL A 114 7.62 -15.18 -7.48
C VAL A 114 7.99 -14.92 -8.93
N SER A 115 8.82 -13.91 -9.25
CA SER A 115 9.28 -13.66 -10.61
C SER A 115 10.06 -14.84 -11.19
N VAL A 116 10.91 -15.49 -10.37
CA VAL A 116 11.67 -16.67 -10.80
C VAL A 116 10.76 -17.89 -11.00
N VAL A 117 9.80 -18.09 -10.10
CA VAL A 117 8.85 -19.22 -10.17
C VAL A 117 7.86 -19.07 -11.33
N ASP A 118 7.49 -17.83 -11.66
CA ASP A 118 6.60 -17.52 -12.79
C ASP A 118 7.36 -17.42 -14.14
N ASP A 119 8.67 -17.83 -14.18
CA ASP A 119 9.55 -17.78 -15.35
C ASP A 119 9.67 -16.39 -16.01
N ASP A 120 9.53 -15.32 -15.23
CA ASP A 120 9.66 -13.93 -15.69
C ASP A 120 10.60 -13.11 -14.79
N PRO A 121 11.92 -13.40 -14.81
CA PRO A 121 12.91 -12.71 -13.99
C PRO A 121 13.09 -11.23 -14.37
N ASP A 122 12.68 -10.83 -15.57
CA ASP A 122 12.78 -9.44 -16.03
C ASP A 122 11.92 -8.49 -15.19
N ARG A 123 10.81 -8.99 -14.62
CA ARG A 123 9.97 -8.23 -13.71
C ARG A 123 10.72 -7.73 -12.47
N ILE A 124 11.81 -8.41 -12.06
CA ILE A 124 12.63 -7.96 -10.92
C ILE A 124 13.26 -6.60 -11.22
N ARG A 125 13.83 -6.43 -12.43
CA ARG A 125 14.43 -5.13 -12.80
C ARG A 125 13.39 -4.02 -12.93
N TYR A 126 12.18 -4.33 -13.38
CA TYR A 126 11.07 -3.38 -13.46
C TYR A 126 10.59 -2.97 -12.08
N ALA A 127 10.45 -3.93 -11.15
CA ALA A 127 10.14 -3.68 -9.75
C ALA A 127 11.17 -2.77 -9.08
N LEU A 128 12.47 -3.04 -9.30
CA LEU A 128 13.55 -2.23 -8.74
C LEU A 128 13.58 -0.82 -9.35
N ALA A 129 13.35 -0.69 -10.66
CA ALA A 129 13.24 0.61 -11.33
C ALA A 129 12.05 1.42 -10.79
N GLY A 130 10.90 0.78 -10.60
CA GLY A 130 9.72 1.39 -10.00
C GLY A 130 9.95 1.84 -8.56
N ALA A 131 10.61 1.01 -7.74
CA ALA A 131 11.01 1.37 -6.39
C ALA A 131 11.95 2.58 -6.38
N ALA A 132 12.96 2.58 -7.26
CA ALA A 132 13.93 3.67 -7.37
C ALA A 132 13.27 4.98 -7.82
N LEU A 133 12.36 4.93 -8.80
CA LEU A 133 11.64 6.10 -9.29
C LEU A 133 10.75 6.70 -8.21
N TYR A 134 9.89 5.90 -7.57
CA TYR A 134 8.95 6.41 -6.58
C TYR A 134 9.67 6.93 -5.34
N PHE A 135 10.61 6.13 -4.79
CA PHE A 135 11.47 6.55 -3.67
C PHE A 135 12.24 7.82 -4.02
N GLY A 136 12.95 7.84 -5.15
CA GLY A 136 13.80 8.95 -5.57
C GLY A 136 13.02 10.24 -5.72
N PHE A 137 11.83 10.19 -6.32
CA PHE A 137 10.96 11.36 -6.46
C PHE A 137 10.51 11.92 -5.10
N LEU A 138 10.00 11.07 -4.20
CA LEU A 138 9.56 11.53 -2.88
C LEU A 138 10.76 11.93 -1.99
N PHE A 139 11.91 11.27 -2.14
CA PHE A 139 13.12 11.65 -1.46
C PHE A 139 13.61 13.05 -1.87
N LEU A 140 13.58 13.34 -3.17
CA LEU A 140 13.89 14.66 -3.68
C LEU A 140 12.90 15.73 -3.17
N ALA A 141 11.61 15.43 -3.16
CA ALA A 141 10.58 16.29 -2.58
C ALA A 141 10.82 16.54 -1.08
N HIS A 142 11.21 15.50 -0.33
CA HIS A 142 11.59 15.61 1.08
C HIS A 142 12.83 16.50 1.27
N LEU A 143 13.86 16.38 0.43
CA LEU A 143 15.06 17.24 0.50
C LEU A 143 14.72 18.71 0.26
N ILE A 144 13.79 18.99 -0.66
CA ILE A 144 13.32 20.36 -0.96
C ILE A 144 12.48 20.91 0.21
N SER A 145 11.62 20.09 0.81
CA SER A 145 10.72 20.51 1.88
C SER A 145 10.58 19.45 2.98
N PRO A 146 11.58 19.33 3.89
CA PRO A 146 11.55 18.30 4.95
C PRO A 146 10.38 18.44 5.93
N ARG A 147 9.81 19.65 6.05
CA ARG A 147 8.64 19.90 6.89
C ARG A 147 7.32 19.60 6.19
N GLY A 148 7.32 19.59 4.86
CA GLY A 148 6.12 19.37 4.05
C GLY A 148 5.86 17.91 3.73
N MET A 149 6.90 17.06 3.78
CA MET A 149 6.80 15.64 3.44
C MET A 149 7.51 14.78 4.50
N GLY A 150 6.78 13.86 5.10
CA GLY A 150 7.32 12.92 6.08
C GLY A 150 8.31 11.93 5.44
N PHE A 151 9.41 11.63 6.14
CA PHE A 151 10.36 10.61 5.65
C PHE A 151 9.75 9.19 5.66
N GLY A 152 8.65 8.99 6.40
CA GLY A 152 7.85 7.77 6.37
C GLY A 152 7.22 7.52 4.99
N ASP A 153 6.68 8.58 4.35
CA ASP A 153 6.10 8.52 3.00
C ASP A 153 7.17 8.14 1.96
N VAL A 154 8.39 8.66 2.11
CA VAL A 154 9.53 8.32 1.24
C VAL A 154 9.87 6.84 1.31
N LYS A 155 9.91 6.27 2.52
CA LYS A 155 10.17 4.82 2.70
C LYS A 155 9.03 3.97 2.16
N LEU A 156 7.78 4.38 2.39
CA LEU A 156 6.61 3.69 1.88
C LEU A 156 6.57 3.72 0.34
N ALA A 157 7.02 4.81 -0.28
CA ALA A 157 7.12 4.93 -1.72
C ALA A 157 8.03 3.86 -2.35
N ALA A 158 9.12 3.46 -1.68
CA ALA A 158 9.96 2.36 -2.16
C ALA A 158 9.17 1.04 -2.24
N VAL A 159 8.34 0.76 -1.22
CA VAL A 159 7.47 -0.44 -1.21
C VAL A 159 6.44 -0.36 -2.33
N MET A 160 5.73 0.77 -2.42
CA MET A 160 4.68 0.96 -3.43
C MET A 160 5.24 0.90 -4.85
N GLY A 161 6.38 1.57 -5.09
CA GLY A 161 7.07 1.56 -6.38
C GLY A 161 7.56 0.17 -6.78
N LEU A 162 8.03 -0.65 -5.82
CA LEU A 162 8.43 -2.04 -6.06
C LEU A 162 7.27 -2.85 -6.67
N TYR A 163 6.08 -2.77 -6.06
CA TYR A 163 4.92 -3.54 -6.52
C TYR A 163 4.30 -2.98 -7.81
N VAL A 164 4.21 -1.66 -7.93
CA VAL A 164 3.64 -1.04 -9.13
C VAL A 164 4.55 -1.27 -10.34
N GLY A 165 5.87 -1.09 -10.18
CA GLY A 165 6.83 -1.41 -11.23
C GLY A 165 6.86 -2.89 -11.61
N TRP A 166 6.60 -3.78 -10.64
CA TRP A 166 6.53 -5.23 -10.88
C TRP A 166 5.38 -5.67 -11.79
N LEU A 167 4.34 -4.83 -11.97
CA LEU A 167 3.22 -5.10 -12.88
C LEU A 167 3.57 -4.86 -14.35
N GLY A 168 4.57 -4.03 -14.65
CA GLY A 168 4.95 -3.71 -16.02
C GLY A 168 5.46 -4.93 -16.77
N THR A 169 5.13 -5.03 -18.05
CA THR A 169 5.63 -6.04 -18.98
C THR A 169 6.95 -5.61 -19.61
N ASP A 170 7.23 -4.31 -19.58
CA ASP A 170 8.49 -3.70 -19.95
C ASP A 170 8.84 -2.52 -19.03
N LEU A 171 10.04 -1.94 -19.23
CA LEU A 171 10.51 -0.84 -18.40
C LEU A 171 9.67 0.43 -18.57
N GLN A 172 9.21 0.73 -19.78
CA GLN A 172 8.41 1.93 -20.07
C GLN A 172 7.04 1.85 -19.36
N GLU A 173 6.39 0.71 -19.49
CA GLU A 173 5.10 0.44 -18.81
C GLU A 173 5.25 0.49 -17.30
N ALA A 174 6.29 -0.15 -16.74
CA ALA A 174 6.57 -0.14 -15.30
C ALA A 174 6.73 1.29 -14.76
N LEU A 175 7.51 2.13 -15.45
CA LEU A 175 7.71 3.51 -15.05
C LEU A 175 6.44 4.35 -15.23
N ALA A 176 5.68 4.13 -16.31
CA ALA A 176 4.40 4.81 -16.56
C ALA A 176 3.39 4.49 -15.46
N LEU A 177 3.27 3.22 -15.03
CA LEU A 177 2.39 2.82 -13.93
C LEU A 177 2.77 3.51 -12.61
N VAL A 178 4.06 3.61 -12.32
CA VAL A 178 4.53 4.34 -11.12
C VAL A 178 4.16 5.83 -11.20
N LEU A 179 4.33 6.46 -12.37
CA LEU A 179 3.92 7.85 -12.56
C LEU A 179 2.40 8.02 -12.41
N TRP A 180 1.58 7.08 -12.92
CA TRP A 180 0.14 7.08 -12.68
C TRP A 180 -0.21 6.92 -11.20
N ALA A 181 0.44 6.01 -10.47
CA ALA A 181 0.23 5.85 -9.04
C ALA A 181 0.52 7.16 -8.27
N MET A 182 1.63 7.81 -8.62
CA MET A 182 2.01 9.11 -8.04
C MET A 182 0.98 10.18 -8.40
N LEU A 183 0.61 10.30 -9.67
CA LEU A 183 -0.36 11.30 -10.15
C LEU A 183 -1.71 11.16 -9.44
N LEU A 184 -2.24 9.95 -9.35
CA LEU A 184 -3.51 9.66 -8.68
C LEU A 184 -3.44 9.95 -7.18
N GLY A 185 -2.31 9.61 -6.55
CA GLY A 185 -2.06 9.93 -5.14
C GLY A 185 -1.99 11.43 -4.88
N PHE A 186 -1.18 12.15 -5.64
CA PHE A 186 -1.07 13.62 -5.52
C PHE A 186 -2.37 14.34 -5.86
N LEU A 187 -3.07 13.92 -6.91
CA LEU A 187 -4.33 14.52 -7.31
C LEU A 187 -5.40 14.36 -6.22
N SER A 188 -5.58 13.13 -5.71
CA SER A 188 -6.54 12.87 -4.63
C SER A 188 -6.19 13.64 -3.35
N GLY A 189 -4.91 13.66 -2.96
CA GLY A 189 -4.44 14.43 -1.82
C GLY A 189 -4.62 15.94 -2.00
N THR A 190 -4.36 16.47 -3.19
CA THR A 190 -4.56 17.90 -3.51
C THR A 190 -6.03 18.29 -3.45
N VAL A 191 -6.93 17.47 -4.01
CA VAL A 191 -8.37 17.74 -3.97
C VAL A 191 -8.87 17.79 -2.54
N VAL A 192 -8.53 16.81 -1.70
CA VAL A 192 -8.96 16.80 -0.30
C VAL A 192 -8.28 17.93 0.48
N GLY A 193 -6.99 18.18 0.28
CA GLY A 193 -6.27 19.28 0.91
C GLY A 193 -6.89 20.65 0.59
N LEU A 194 -7.29 20.88 -0.67
CA LEU A 194 -7.96 22.11 -1.09
C LEU A 194 -9.35 22.26 -0.45
N VAL A 195 -10.12 21.17 -0.39
CA VAL A 195 -11.43 21.17 0.30
C VAL A 195 -11.27 21.53 1.78
N LEU A 196 -10.28 20.96 2.47
CA LEU A 196 -10.01 21.26 3.87
C LEU A 196 -9.55 22.70 4.09
N LEU A 197 -8.76 23.24 3.16
CA LEU A 197 -8.30 24.63 3.19
C LEU A 197 -9.49 25.59 3.06
N VAL A 198 -10.36 25.36 2.07
CA VAL A 198 -11.57 26.19 1.85
C VAL A 198 -12.52 26.09 3.04
N ALA A 199 -12.64 24.91 3.66
CA ALA A 199 -13.45 24.71 4.87
C ALA A 199 -12.85 25.36 6.13
N ARG A 200 -11.77 26.16 6.00
CA ARG A 200 -11.07 26.83 7.11
C ARG A 200 -10.56 25.88 8.21
N ARG A 201 -10.30 24.62 7.87
CA ARG A 201 -9.70 23.63 8.77
C ARG A 201 -8.18 23.48 8.58
N GLY A 202 -7.56 24.44 7.88
CA GLY A 202 -6.22 24.36 7.32
C GLY A 202 -5.03 24.54 8.27
N SER A 203 -5.22 24.52 9.60
CA SER A 203 -4.09 24.59 10.55
C SER A 203 -3.67 23.22 11.10
N ARG A 204 -4.30 22.13 10.65
CA ARG A 204 -3.99 20.78 11.14
C ARG A 204 -3.02 20.07 10.19
N PRO A 205 -2.11 19.23 10.72
CA PRO A 205 -1.32 18.33 9.89
C PRO A 205 -2.23 17.53 8.94
N PHE A 206 -1.77 17.29 7.71
CA PHE A 206 -2.52 16.55 6.71
C PHE A 206 -1.82 15.20 6.47
N PRO A 207 -2.49 14.05 6.72
CA PRO A 207 -1.89 12.76 6.46
C PRO A 207 -1.81 12.54 4.96
N PHE A 208 -0.60 12.37 4.42
CA PHE A 208 -0.40 12.21 2.98
C PHE A 208 -0.35 10.74 2.55
N GLY A 209 0.10 9.85 3.43
CA GLY A 209 0.20 8.40 3.20
C GLY A 209 -1.07 7.75 2.64
N PRO A 210 -2.27 8.04 3.17
CA PRO A 210 -3.52 7.48 2.64
C PRO A 210 -3.78 7.77 1.16
N PHE A 211 -3.38 8.94 0.68
CA PHE A 211 -3.55 9.33 -0.72
C PHE A 211 -2.53 8.65 -1.63
N LEU A 212 -1.29 8.51 -1.18
CA LEU A 212 -0.28 7.71 -1.88
C LEU A 212 -0.71 6.24 -1.96
N ALA A 213 -1.23 5.69 -0.87
CA ALA A 213 -1.77 4.33 -0.83
C ALA A 213 -2.95 4.18 -1.81
N LEU A 214 -3.89 5.15 -1.83
CA LEU A 214 -5.01 5.16 -2.77
C LEU A 214 -4.52 5.19 -4.22
N GLY A 215 -3.59 6.07 -4.56
CA GLY A 215 -3.02 6.15 -5.90
C GLY A 215 -2.36 4.84 -6.32
N THR A 216 -1.62 4.20 -5.41
CA THR A 216 -1.01 2.88 -5.62
C THR A 216 -2.06 1.80 -5.85
N VAL A 217 -3.09 1.72 -5.01
CA VAL A 217 -4.19 0.75 -5.15
C VAL A 217 -4.90 0.93 -6.49
N LEU A 218 -5.21 2.16 -6.87
CA LEU A 218 -5.85 2.46 -8.16
C LEU A 218 -4.95 2.07 -9.35
N ALA A 219 -3.65 2.38 -9.29
CA ALA A 219 -2.72 1.99 -10.34
C ALA A 219 -2.59 0.47 -10.46
N VAL A 220 -2.62 -0.27 -9.35
CA VAL A 220 -2.60 -1.74 -9.35
C VAL A 220 -3.89 -2.32 -9.93
N LEU A 221 -5.05 -1.83 -9.49
CA LEU A 221 -6.34 -2.38 -9.90
C LEU A 221 -6.71 -2.05 -11.35
N PHE A 222 -6.28 -0.91 -11.87
CA PHE A 222 -6.59 -0.41 -13.19
C PHE A 222 -5.37 -0.32 -14.12
N SER A 223 -4.30 -1.09 -13.82
CA SER A 223 -3.04 -1.02 -14.58
C SER A 223 -3.26 -1.21 -16.09
N GLU A 224 -4.06 -2.18 -16.51
CA GLU A 224 -4.38 -2.44 -17.92
C GLU A 224 -5.04 -1.23 -18.60
N ALA A 225 -5.96 -0.56 -17.92
CA ALA A 225 -6.62 0.61 -18.47
C ALA A 225 -5.73 1.86 -18.51
N LEU A 226 -4.74 1.95 -17.61
CA LEU A 226 -3.85 3.10 -17.49
C LEU A 226 -2.72 3.11 -18.51
N VAL A 227 -2.27 1.94 -18.95
CA VAL A 227 -1.17 1.78 -19.92
C VAL A 227 -1.64 1.26 -21.29
N GLY A 228 -2.93 0.95 -21.44
CA GLY A 228 -3.53 0.67 -22.73
C GLY A 228 -3.28 -0.74 -23.28
N VAL A 229 -3.06 -1.70 -22.39
CA VAL A 229 -2.87 -3.13 -22.74
C VAL A 229 -4.13 -3.92 -22.47
#